data_e6f14ae13d5cdd353734136d8c2ba8e4
#
_entry.id   e6f14ae13d5cdd353734136d8c2ba8e4
#
_cell.length_a   1.000
_cell.length_b   1.000
_cell.length_c   1.000
_cell.angle_alpha   90.00
_cell.angle_beta   90.00
_cell.angle_gamma   90.00
#
_symmetry.space_group_name_H-M   'P 1'
#
loop_
_entity.id
_entity.type
_entity.pdbx_description
1 polymer ?
#
loop_
_entity_poly.entity_id
_entity_poly.type
_entity_poly.pdbx_seq_one_letter_code
_entity_poly.pdbx_strand_id
1 'polypeptide(L)'
;MEIKNFYKIIDELCEEKGIEQQLLSFGWIRELKKESKVRNIIRYTFDLNTAAFYNIASDKYATYEVLSNNQIPTIPHMMIFNPKTRSNYVDNEILKKIEDVFEKYNHKVVIKANDSSQGKDVYFCDSMEEIKEIIHKLFCENNDSLSVCPYLEIEYEYRAIYLDGKIEYIYKKKKPYI
;
A
#
# COMPACT_ATOMS: atom_id res chain seq x y z
N MET A 1 5.36 -13.33 7.96
CA MET A 1 4.62 -14.60 8.26
C MET A 1 4.49 -15.36 6.95
N GLU A 2 4.95 -16.60 6.89
CA GLU A 2 4.81 -17.39 5.67
C GLU A 2 3.32 -17.71 5.42
N ILE A 3 2.92 -17.74 4.16
CA ILE A 3 1.52 -18.01 3.78
C ILE A 3 1.01 -19.35 4.31
N LYS A 4 1.91 -20.33 4.49
CA LYS A 4 1.60 -21.63 5.09
C LYS A 4 1.10 -21.50 6.53
N ASN A 5 1.71 -20.63 7.33
CA ASN A 5 1.29 -20.39 8.72
C ASN A 5 -0.07 -19.68 8.77
N PHE A 6 -0.34 -18.75 7.84
CA PHE A 6 -1.64 -18.12 7.74
C PHE A 6 -2.75 -19.12 7.41
N TYR A 7 -2.52 -20.00 6.44
CA TYR A 7 -3.51 -21.02 6.08
C TYR A 7 -3.75 -22.03 7.20
N LYS A 8 -2.70 -22.40 7.95
CA LYS A 8 -2.86 -23.26 9.13
C LYS A 8 -3.80 -22.63 10.17
N ILE A 9 -3.65 -21.33 10.44
CA ILE A 9 -4.55 -20.60 11.34
C ILE A 9 -5.99 -20.61 10.82
N ILE A 10 -6.19 -20.41 9.51
CA ILE A 10 -7.53 -20.50 8.90
C ILE A 10 -8.12 -21.89 9.06
N ASP A 11 -7.33 -22.94 8.83
CA ASP A 11 -7.78 -24.34 8.98
C ASP A 11 -8.22 -24.62 10.42
N GLU A 12 -7.41 -24.23 11.41
CA GLU A 12 -7.72 -24.37 12.84
C GLU A 12 -8.99 -23.59 13.24
N LEU A 13 -9.15 -22.36 12.75
CA LEU A 13 -10.35 -21.56 12.99
C LEU A 13 -11.60 -22.17 12.35
N CYS A 14 -11.49 -22.69 11.13
CA CYS A 14 -12.60 -23.34 10.45
C CYS A 14 -13.08 -24.57 11.23
N GLU A 15 -12.16 -25.41 11.72
CA GLU A 15 -12.47 -26.55 12.55
C GLU A 15 -13.12 -26.13 13.88
N GLU A 16 -12.52 -25.18 14.60
CA GLU A 16 -13.04 -24.68 15.89
C GLU A 16 -14.46 -24.09 15.75
N LYS A 17 -14.70 -23.36 14.67
CA LYS A 17 -15.98 -22.64 14.47
C LYS A 17 -17.01 -23.43 13.68
N GLY A 18 -16.72 -24.67 13.27
CA GLY A 18 -17.62 -25.48 12.43
C GLY A 18 -17.89 -24.82 11.09
N ILE A 19 -16.85 -24.30 10.43
CA ILE A 19 -16.90 -23.68 9.11
C ILE A 19 -16.45 -24.71 8.08
N GLU A 20 -17.31 -25.05 7.13
CA GLU A 20 -16.92 -25.90 6.01
C GLU A 20 -15.92 -25.17 5.10
N GLN A 21 -14.86 -25.87 4.68
CA GLN A 21 -13.85 -25.31 3.81
C GLN A 21 -13.71 -26.14 2.54
N GLN A 22 -13.69 -25.46 1.39
CA GLN A 22 -13.39 -26.06 0.09
C GLN A 22 -12.21 -25.36 -0.57
N LEU A 23 -11.23 -26.15 -1.03
CA LEU A 23 -10.09 -25.65 -1.78
C LEU A 23 -10.39 -25.69 -3.27
N LEU A 24 -10.32 -24.55 -3.94
CA LEU A 24 -10.57 -24.40 -5.36
C LEU A 24 -9.30 -23.89 -6.08
N SER A 25 -9.25 -24.06 -7.41
CA SER A 25 -8.12 -23.60 -8.23
C SER A 25 -6.76 -24.05 -7.68
N PHE A 26 -6.61 -25.36 -7.45
CA PHE A 26 -5.38 -25.97 -6.91
C PHE A 26 -4.98 -25.44 -5.52
N GLY A 27 -5.97 -25.06 -4.69
CA GLY A 27 -5.74 -24.51 -3.35
C GLY A 27 -5.43 -23.00 -3.32
N TRP A 28 -5.54 -22.32 -4.46
CA TRP A 28 -5.33 -20.88 -4.52
C TRP A 28 -6.49 -20.08 -3.93
N ILE A 29 -7.74 -20.61 -4.07
CA ILE A 29 -8.95 -20.05 -3.49
C ILE A 29 -9.40 -20.96 -2.35
N ARG A 30 -9.75 -20.39 -1.21
CA ARG A 30 -10.43 -21.07 -0.11
C ARG A 30 -11.84 -20.52 -0.02
N GLU A 31 -12.82 -21.33 -0.30
CA GLU A 31 -14.23 -21.05 -0.07
C GLU A 31 -14.62 -21.54 1.31
N LEU A 32 -15.16 -20.67 2.13
CA LEU A 32 -15.61 -20.92 3.49
C LEU A 32 -17.14 -20.84 3.52
N LYS A 33 -17.79 -21.86 4.08
CA LYS A 33 -19.25 -21.91 4.19
C LYS A 33 -19.68 -22.15 5.64
N LYS A 34 -20.62 -21.35 6.09
CA LYS A 34 -21.31 -21.57 7.35
C LYS A 34 -22.74 -21.10 7.23
N GLU A 35 -23.70 -22.02 7.48
CA GLU A 35 -25.13 -21.74 7.27
C GLU A 35 -25.39 -21.24 5.84
N SER A 36 -26.02 -20.08 5.68
CA SER A 36 -26.28 -19.44 4.39
C SER A 36 -25.16 -18.52 3.89
N LYS A 37 -24.05 -18.40 4.65
CA LYS A 37 -22.97 -17.48 4.31
C LYS A 37 -21.85 -18.20 3.59
N VAL A 38 -21.38 -17.61 2.51
CA VAL A 38 -20.21 -18.03 1.75
C VAL A 38 -19.20 -16.90 1.73
N ARG A 39 -17.92 -17.20 1.94
CA ARG A 39 -16.81 -16.25 1.87
C ARG A 39 -15.63 -16.88 1.15
N ASN A 40 -14.89 -16.04 0.43
CA ASN A 40 -13.72 -16.48 -0.31
C ASN A 40 -12.45 -15.80 0.22
N ILE A 41 -11.38 -16.57 0.31
CA ILE A 41 -10.05 -16.08 0.66
C ILE A 41 -9.10 -16.43 -0.48
N ILE A 42 -8.35 -15.43 -0.94
CA ILE A 42 -7.26 -15.59 -1.91
C ILE A 42 -5.99 -15.04 -1.26
N ARG A 43 -5.07 -15.91 -0.86
CA ARG A 43 -3.88 -15.55 -0.08
C ARG A 43 -4.27 -14.80 1.21
N TYR A 44 -3.93 -13.51 1.30
CA TYR A 44 -4.27 -12.63 2.44
C TYR A 44 -5.47 -11.72 2.14
N THR A 45 -6.14 -11.91 1.00
CA THR A 45 -7.26 -11.08 0.56
C THR A 45 -8.58 -11.79 0.86
N PHE A 46 -9.43 -11.10 1.59
CA PHE A 46 -10.80 -11.52 1.89
C PHE A 46 -11.78 -10.77 1.00
N ASP A 47 -12.93 -11.36 0.71
CA ASP A 47 -14.03 -10.74 -0.05
C ASP A 47 -14.88 -9.76 0.78
N LEU A 48 -14.27 -9.14 1.80
CA LEU A 48 -14.93 -8.17 2.69
C LEU A 48 -14.91 -6.75 2.13
N ASN A 49 -13.92 -6.43 1.32
CA ASN A 49 -13.78 -5.11 0.69
C ASN A 49 -14.20 -5.18 -0.77
N THR A 50 -14.80 -4.10 -1.27
CA THR A 50 -15.07 -3.98 -2.70
C THR A 50 -13.77 -3.85 -3.50
N ALA A 51 -13.79 -4.22 -4.79
CA ALA A 51 -12.64 -4.06 -5.68
C ALA A 51 -12.16 -2.59 -5.75
N ALA A 52 -13.09 -1.63 -5.72
CA ALA A 52 -12.75 -0.20 -5.73
C ALA A 52 -11.93 0.19 -4.49
N PHE A 53 -12.36 -0.22 -3.29
CA PHE A 53 -11.60 0.04 -2.07
C PHE A 53 -10.23 -0.61 -2.06
N TYR A 54 -10.14 -1.84 -2.53
CA TYR A 54 -8.86 -2.54 -2.64
C TYR A 54 -7.89 -1.78 -3.56
N ASN A 55 -8.35 -1.34 -4.73
CA ASN A 55 -7.52 -0.60 -5.70
C ASN A 55 -7.07 0.75 -5.13
N ILE A 56 -7.98 1.52 -4.51
CA ILE A 56 -7.63 2.78 -3.86
C ILE A 56 -6.58 2.56 -2.76
N ALA A 57 -6.79 1.57 -1.88
CA ALA A 57 -5.88 1.28 -0.78
C ALA A 57 -4.50 0.74 -1.24
N SER A 58 -4.41 0.19 -2.45
CA SER A 58 -3.16 -0.28 -3.04
C SER A 58 -2.35 0.84 -3.71
N ASP A 59 -2.98 1.97 -4.02
CA ASP A 59 -2.40 3.15 -4.63
C ASP A 59 -2.19 4.25 -3.57
N LYS A 60 -0.94 4.66 -3.36
CA LYS A 60 -0.59 5.61 -2.29
C LYS A 60 -1.15 7.01 -2.54
N TYR A 61 -1.13 7.44 -3.81
CA TYR A 61 -1.65 8.75 -4.18
C TYR A 61 -3.18 8.78 -4.14
N ALA A 62 -3.85 7.76 -4.69
CA ALA A 62 -5.30 7.66 -4.62
C ALA A 62 -5.81 7.58 -3.16
N THR A 63 -5.10 6.82 -2.30
CA THR A 63 -5.38 6.79 -0.86
C THR A 63 -5.28 8.19 -0.24
N TYR A 64 -4.19 8.92 -0.54
CA TYR A 64 -4.00 10.28 -0.06
C TYR A 64 -5.14 11.21 -0.52
N GLU A 65 -5.49 11.19 -1.81
CA GLU A 65 -6.56 12.06 -2.34
C GLU A 65 -7.91 11.77 -1.68
N VAL A 66 -8.29 10.49 -1.56
CA VAL A 66 -9.56 10.09 -0.94
C VAL A 66 -9.61 10.51 0.53
N LEU A 67 -8.54 10.25 1.29
CA LEU A 67 -8.49 10.63 2.72
C LEU A 67 -8.50 12.14 2.88
N SER A 68 -7.69 12.86 2.11
CA SER A 68 -7.59 14.32 2.15
C SER A 68 -8.91 15.00 1.79
N ASN A 69 -9.59 14.51 0.73
CA ASN A 69 -10.91 15.02 0.32
C ASN A 69 -11.98 14.82 1.41
N ASN A 70 -11.82 13.81 2.24
CA ASN A 70 -12.69 13.56 3.39
C ASN A 70 -12.17 14.16 4.70
N GLN A 71 -11.19 15.06 4.66
CA GLN A 71 -10.60 15.76 5.80
C GLN A 71 -9.99 14.82 6.85
N ILE A 72 -9.56 13.63 6.42
CA ILE A 72 -8.87 12.67 7.28
C ILE A 72 -7.36 12.98 7.22
N PRO A 73 -6.72 13.22 8.38
CA PRO A 73 -5.29 13.49 8.42
C PRO A 73 -4.47 12.39 7.75
N THR A 74 -3.65 12.80 6.79
CA THR A 74 -2.81 11.87 6.03
C THR A 74 -1.52 12.55 5.57
N ILE A 75 -0.50 11.77 5.26
CA ILE A 75 0.75 12.27 4.68
C ILE A 75 0.47 12.69 3.24
N PRO A 76 0.82 13.92 2.83
CA PRO A 76 0.63 14.34 1.45
C PRO A 76 1.52 13.53 0.50
N HIS A 77 0.94 13.15 -0.62
CA HIS A 77 1.62 12.47 -1.71
C HIS A 77 1.47 13.27 -2.99
N MET A 78 2.50 13.25 -3.82
CA MET A 78 2.46 13.73 -5.20
C MET A 78 2.76 12.54 -6.12
N MET A 79 2.02 12.42 -7.21
CA MET A 79 2.22 11.35 -8.20
C MET A 79 3.03 11.86 -9.38
N ILE A 80 3.94 11.02 -9.85
CA ILE A 80 4.71 11.22 -11.08
C ILE A 80 4.47 10.03 -11.99
N PHE A 81 4.10 10.27 -13.23
CA PHE A 81 3.89 9.23 -14.22
C PHE A 81 5.13 8.98 -15.08
N ASN A 82 5.35 7.72 -15.43
CA ASN A 82 6.40 7.33 -16.36
C ASN A 82 6.04 7.79 -17.78
N PRO A 83 6.86 8.66 -18.40
CA PRO A 83 6.56 9.19 -19.73
C PRO A 83 6.54 8.12 -20.82
N LYS A 84 7.20 6.98 -20.62
CA LYS A 84 7.23 5.88 -21.60
C LYS A 84 5.94 5.05 -21.61
N THR A 85 5.34 4.85 -20.43
CA THR A 85 4.17 3.97 -20.28
C THR A 85 2.87 4.74 -20.07
N ARG A 86 2.95 6.00 -19.62
CA ARG A 86 1.82 6.86 -19.28
C ARG A 86 1.92 8.27 -19.88
N SER A 87 2.31 8.36 -21.16
CA SER A 87 2.57 9.64 -21.85
C SER A 87 1.41 10.65 -21.77
N ASN A 88 0.17 10.19 -21.73
CA ASN A 88 -1.02 11.06 -21.66
C ASN A 88 -1.19 11.75 -20.28
N TYR A 89 -0.44 11.33 -19.26
CA TYR A 89 -0.52 11.84 -17.90
C TYR A 89 0.76 12.58 -17.49
N VAL A 90 1.69 12.81 -18.43
CA VAL A 90 2.94 13.51 -18.15
C VAL A 90 2.67 14.98 -17.89
N ASP A 91 3.12 15.45 -16.75
CA ASP A 91 3.10 16.86 -16.39
C ASP A 91 4.46 17.50 -16.73
N ASN A 92 4.49 18.42 -17.66
CA ASN A 92 5.72 19.10 -18.08
C ASN A 92 6.34 19.98 -16.97
N GLU A 93 5.56 20.35 -15.96
CA GLU A 93 6.02 21.13 -14.81
C GLU A 93 6.41 20.25 -13.62
N ILE A 94 6.46 18.93 -13.80
CA ILE A 94 6.62 17.98 -12.69
C ILE A 94 7.89 18.22 -11.87
N LEU A 95 9.01 18.56 -12.52
CA LEU A 95 10.27 18.82 -11.81
C LEU A 95 10.16 20.07 -10.93
N LYS A 96 9.47 21.11 -11.39
CA LYS A 96 9.22 22.31 -10.58
C LYS A 96 8.33 22.00 -9.39
N LYS A 97 7.28 21.21 -9.59
CA LYS A 97 6.39 20.79 -8.50
C LYS A 97 7.14 19.92 -7.47
N ILE A 98 8.08 19.10 -7.92
CA ILE A 98 8.93 18.32 -7.02
C ILE A 98 9.85 19.25 -6.21
N GLU A 99 10.44 20.25 -6.88
CA GLU A 99 11.28 21.25 -6.23
C GLU A 99 10.49 22.04 -5.16
N ASP A 100 9.27 22.49 -5.48
CA ASP A 100 8.37 23.15 -4.53
C ASP A 100 8.06 22.27 -3.31
N VAL A 101 7.82 20.99 -3.52
CA VAL A 101 7.61 20.01 -2.44
C VAL A 101 8.89 19.80 -1.62
N PHE A 102 10.03 19.66 -2.26
CA PHE A 102 11.33 19.50 -1.64
C PHE A 102 11.67 20.68 -0.73
N GLU A 103 11.52 21.92 -1.24
CA GLU A 103 11.71 23.15 -0.46
C GLU A 103 10.74 23.20 0.74
N LYS A 104 9.45 22.92 0.50
CA LYS A 104 8.43 22.95 1.53
C LYS A 104 8.71 22.01 2.71
N TYR A 105 9.39 20.90 2.47
CA TYR A 105 9.64 19.87 3.48
C TYR A 105 11.12 19.78 3.90
N ASN A 106 11.79 20.93 3.99
CA ASN A 106 13.16 21.08 4.49
C ASN A 106 14.17 20.18 3.76
N HIS A 107 14.05 20.08 2.45
CA HIS A 107 14.96 19.32 1.58
C HIS A 107 15.02 17.83 1.92
N LYS A 108 13.93 17.24 2.41
CA LYS A 108 13.86 15.82 2.76
C LYS A 108 12.58 15.19 2.24
N VAL A 109 12.70 14.34 1.26
CA VAL A 109 11.57 13.63 0.66
C VAL A 109 11.83 12.13 0.57
N VAL A 110 10.74 11.38 0.39
CA VAL A 110 10.79 9.95 0.09
C VAL A 110 10.14 9.70 -1.24
N ILE A 111 10.84 8.98 -2.11
CA ILE A 111 10.34 8.52 -3.41
C ILE A 111 10.10 7.01 -3.33
N LYS A 112 9.00 6.56 -3.87
CA LYS A 112 8.64 5.14 -3.88
C LYS A 112 7.73 4.81 -5.05
N ALA A 113 7.78 3.56 -5.53
CA ALA A 113 6.79 3.08 -6.47
C ALA A 113 5.39 3.21 -5.87
N ASN A 114 4.44 3.74 -6.66
CA ASN A 114 3.13 4.12 -6.14
C ASN A 114 2.31 2.92 -5.64
N ASP A 115 2.43 1.77 -6.27
CA ASP A 115 1.72 0.53 -5.98
C ASP A 115 2.58 -0.54 -5.24
N SER A 116 3.84 -0.22 -4.89
CA SER A 116 4.72 -1.14 -4.18
C SER A 116 4.32 -1.33 -2.71
N SER A 117 4.71 -2.46 -2.14
CA SER A 117 4.46 -2.82 -0.74
C SER A 117 5.71 -3.35 -0.05
N GLN A 118 5.65 -3.57 1.26
CA GLN A 118 6.71 -4.18 2.08
C GLN A 118 8.03 -3.40 2.12
N GLY A 119 8.01 -2.09 1.86
CA GLY A 119 9.22 -1.25 1.85
C GLY A 119 10.10 -1.43 0.62
N LYS A 120 9.65 -2.17 -0.39
CA LYS A 120 10.34 -2.27 -1.67
C LYS A 120 10.31 -0.94 -2.41
N ASP A 121 11.43 -0.58 -3.03
CA ASP A 121 11.56 0.62 -3.87
C ASP A 121 11.19 1.92 -3.12
N VAL A 122 11.71 2.06 -1.89
CA VAL A 122 11.53 3.24 -1.04
C VAL A 122 12.90 3.91 -0.85
N TYR A 123 13.02 5.16 -1.30
CA TYR A 123 14.27 5.91 -1.29
C TYR A 123 14.09 7.23 -0.57
N PHE A 124 14.97 7.51 0.39
CA PHE A 124 15.14 8.82 0.98
C PHE A 124 16.04 9.65 0.08
N CYS A 125 15.68 10.92 -0.14
CA CYS A 125 16.47 11.87 -0.93
C CYS A 125 16.56 13.20 -0.17
N ASP A 126 17.78 13.76 -0.11
CA ASP A 126 18.08 15.06 0.47
C ASP A 126 18.75 16.04 -0.52
N SER A 127 18.78 15.67 -1.81
CA SER A 127 19.21 16.55 -2.90
C SER A 127 18.34 16.36 -4.16
N MET A 128 18.28 17.39 -5.00
CA MET A 128 17.56 17.32 -6.28
C MET A 128 18.25 16.39 -7.29
N GLU A 129 19.54 16.20 -7.17
CA GLU A 129 20.32 15.27 -7.99
C GLU A 129 19.89 13.84 -7.69
N GLU A 130 19.83 13.45 -6.42
CA GLU A 130 19.34 12.12 -6.00
C GLU A 130 17.91 11.89 -6.43
N ILE A 131 17.03 12.88 -6.29
CA ILE A 131 15.64 12.80 -6.74
C ILE A 131 15.57 12.42 -8.22
N LYS A 132 16.33 13.10 -9.08
CA LYS A 132 16.36 12.83 -10.53
C LYS A 132 16.92 11.45 -10.84
N GLU A 133 17.99 11.04 -10.17
CA GLU A 133 18.60 9.72 -10.32
C GLU A 133 17.63 8.60 -9.93
N ILE A 134 16.96 8.73 -8.78
CA ILE A 134 16.01 7.73 -8.29
C ILE A 134 14.76 7.65 -9.18
N ILE A 135 14.23 8.77 -9.63
CA ILE A 135 13.12 8.79 -10.59
C ILE A 135 13.50 8.04 -11.88
N HIS A 136 14.68 8.37 -12.43
CA HIS A 136 15.17 7.70 -13.63
C HIS A 136 15.34 6.19 -13.42
N LYS A 137 15.98 5.79 -12.32
CA LYS A 137 16.18 4.39 -11.96
C LYS A 137 14.86 3.64 -11.88
N LEU A 138 13.90 4.14 -11.10
CA LEU A 138 12.62 3.48 -10.88
C LEU A 138 11.78 3.39 -12.17
N PHE A 139 11.85 4.38 -13.05
CA PHE A 139 11.20 4.31 -14.35
C PHE A 139 11.88 3.31 -15.31
N CYS A 140 13.19 3.13 -15.21
CA CYS A 140 13.89 2.07 -15.95
C CYS A 140 13.55 0.66 -15.46
N GLU A 141 13.11 0.51 -14.23
CA GLU A 141 12.61 -0.73 -13.63
C GLU A 141 11.12 -1.02 -13.96
N ASN A 142 10.55 -0.29 -14.95
CA ASN A 142 9.18 -0.43 -15.46
C ASN A 142 8.07 -0.08 -14.46
N ASN A 143 8.34 0.80 -13.49
CA ASN A 143 7.26 1.36 -12.69
C ASN A 143 6.46 2.35 -13.55
N ASP A 144 5.13 2.25 -13.52
CA ASP A 144 4.22 3.13 -14.26
C ASP A 144 4.05 4.50 -13.60
N SER A 145 4.14 4.54 -12.28
CA SER A 145 4.02 5.76 -11.48
C SER A 145 4.82 5.67 -10.19
N LEU A 146 5.28 6.84 -9.75
CA LEU A 146 5.99 7.02 -8.50
C LEU A 146 5.22 7.97 -7.59
N SER A 147 5.39 7.80 -6.30
CA SER A 147 4.86 8.69 -5.28
C SER A 147 6.00 9.40 -4.55
N VAL A 148 5.93 10.72 -4.49
CA VAL A 148 6.82 11.58 -3.69
C VAL A 148 6.05 12.08 -2.48
N CYS A 149 6.64 11.96 -1.30
CA CYS A 149 6.07 12.46 -0.06
C CYS A 149 7.16 13.02 0.87
N PRO A 150 6.82 13.85 1.86
CA PRO A 150 7.78 14.33 2.83
C PRO A 150 8.41 13.17 3.62
N TYR A 151 9.69 13.31 3.94
CA TYR A 151 10.31 12.47 4.97
C TYR A 151 9.82 12.92 6.35
N LEU A 152 9.35 11.98 7.14
CA LEU A 152 8.91 12.20 8.52
C LEU A 152 9.75 11.35 9.45
N GLU A 153 10.26 11.94 10.52
CA GLU A 153 10.85 11.18 11.62
C GLU A 153 9.74 10.50 12.41
N ILE A 154 9.61 9.18 12.20
CA ILE A 154 8.57 8.38 12.84
C ILE A 154 9.14 7.76 14.11
N GLU A 155 8.60 8.14 15.26
CA GLU A 155 8.95 7.53 16.53
C GLU A 155 8.30 6.14 16.68
N TYR A 156 7.01 6.07 16.35
CA TYR A 156 6.22 4.83 16.47
C TYR A 156 5.31 4.63 15.26
N GLU A 157 5.23 3.39 14.80
CA GLU A 157 4.25 2.96 13.78
C GLU A 157 3.28 1.97 14.43
N TYR A 158 1.98 2.24 14.29
CA TYR A 158 0.92 1.37 14.74
C TYR A 158 0.14 0.85 13.54
N ARG A 159 -0.35 -0.38 13.65
CA ARG A 159 -1.31 -0.93 12.71
C ARG A 159 -2.59 -1.25 13.45
N ALA A 160 -3.71 -0.81 12.89
CA ALA A 160 -5.04 -1.11 13.38
C ALA A 160 -5.76 -2.00 12.37
N ILE A 161 -6.46 -3.02 12.89
CA ILE A 161 -7.41 -3.80 12.11
C ILE A 161 -8.79 -3.23 12.42
N TYR A 162 -9.41 -2.70 11.38
CA TYR A 162 -10.74 -2.10 11.45
C TYR A 162 -11.74 -3.00 10.72
N LEU A 163 -12.83 -3.38 11.41
CA LEU A 163 -13.87 -4.23 10.88
C LEU A 163 -15.23 -3.77 11.41
N ASP A 164 -16.22 -3.66 10.53
CA ASP A 164 -17.61 -3.34 10.87
C ASP A 164 -17.78 -2.16 11.83
N GLY A 165 -17.06 -1.06 11.57
CA GLY A 165 -17.17 0.17 12.36
C GLY A 165 -16.34 0.19 13.65
N LYS A 166 -15.52 -0.82 13.91
CA LYS A 166 -14.71 -0.96 15.12
C LYS A 166 -13.25 -1.21 14.81
N ILE A 167 -12.38 -0.78 15.70
CA ILE A 167 -10.99 -1.23 15.74
C ILE A 167 -10.97 -2.52 16.57
N GLU A 168 -10.77 -3.63 15.90
CA GLU A 168 -10.72 -4.96 16.53
C GLU A 168 -9.34 -5.26 17.14
N TYR A 169 -8.30 -4.70 16.55
CA TYR A 169 -6.93 -4.95 17.02
C TYR A 169 -6.01 -3.78 16.68
N ILE A 170 -5.11 -3.45 17.60
CA ILE A 170 -4.03 -2.48 17.39
C ILE A 170 -2.70 -3.10 17.85
N TYR A 171 -1.65 -2.94 17.06
CA TYR A 171 -0.31 -3.33 17.48
C TYR A 171 0.75 -2.33 17.01
N LYS A 172 1.80 -2.19 17.83
CA LYS A 172 2.97 -1.39 17.51
C LYS A 172 3.91 -2.20 16.63
N LYS A 173 4.28 -1.64 15.49
CA LYS A 173 5.27 -2.27 14.60
C LYS A 173 6.66 -2.04 15.17
N LYS A 174 7.46 -3.08 15.27
CA LYS A 174 8.89 -2.93 15.61
C LYS A 174 9.62 -2.32 14.43
N LYS A 175 10.52 -1.35 14.70
CA LYS A 175 11.46 -0.88 13.68
C LYS A 175 12.28 -2.08 13.21
N PRO A 176 12.55 -2.24 11.90
CA PRO A 176 13.48 -3.26 11.45
C PRO A 176 14.85 -3.01 12.11
N TYR A 177 15.47 -4.06 12.60
CA TYR A 177 16.86 -4.00 13.00
C TYR A 177 17.68 -3.87 11.71
N ILE A 178 18.38 -2.76 11.54
CA ILE A 178 19.37 -2.53 10.48
C ILE A 178 20.71 -3.06 10.96
#